data_4f0a1e0e5077ebf9cd50f4b35b52799a
#
_entry.id   4f0a1e0e5077ebf9cd50f4b35b52799a
#
_cell.length_a   1.000
_cell.length_b   1.000
_cell.length_c   1.000
_cell.angle_alpha   90.00
_cell.angle_beta   90.00
_cell.angle_gamma   90.00
#
_symmetry.space_group_name_H-M   'P 1'
#
loop_
_entity.id
_entity.type
_entity.pdbx_description
1 polymer ?
#
loop_
_entity_poly.entity_id
_entity_poly.type
_entity_poly.pdbx_seq_one_letter_code
_entity_poly.pdbx_strand_id
1 'polypeptide(L)'
;NNTTYSPANFHQKYAYQEITLAQAIAVSDNIYAVKTHLFLGTENLRDFLKSYGINAKNNASLALGTVNTNIYNLSNIYCNIASGGKYQHLYTIEKIVDHQGKTIYQHKNQRIQNLNKESCLILNQLLTGTFNKQFSTYLNATVENDQTKYKVACKTGSTDYDNLIVAYNPNILINGWVGYDDNRKIENSQEKVLAKELAIDFLNKEIKKESWYKLTSKLNAIAINPISGNIDETGIVYWFRKGTP
;
A
#
# COMPACT_ATOMS: atom_id res chain seq x y z
N ASN A 1 -10.53 32.13 -11.37
CA ASN A 1 -9.35 32.05 -10.48
C ASN A 1 -8.54 30.82 -10.89
N ASN A 2 -7.44 31.02 -11.62
CA ASN A 2 -6.46 29.97 -11.92
C ASN A 2 -5.63 29.74 -10.65
N THR A 3 -6.11 28.89 -9.74
CA THR A 3 -5.30 28.42 -8.63
C THR A 3 -4.43 27.28 -9.13
N THR A 4 -3.14 27.51 -9.20
CA THR A 4 -2.15 26.48 -9.53
C THR A 4 -2.03 25.55 -8.31
N TYR A 5 -2.33 24.27 -8.50
CA TYR A 5 -2.10 23.26 -7.46
C TYR A 5 -0.61 22.88 -7.43
N SER A 6 0.02 23.13 -6.29
CA SER A 6 1.45 22.81 -6.08
C SER A 6 1.59 21.87 -4.88
N PRO A 7 1.65 20.55 -5.10
CA PRO A 7 1.85 19.58 -4.03
C PRO A 7 3.25 19.74 -3.43
N ALA A 8 3.38 19.51 -2.12
CA ALA A 8 4.66 19.49 -1.43
C ALA A 8 4.95 18.09 -0.85
N ASN A 9 6.21 17.71 -0.83
CA ASN A 9 6.69 16.56 -0.09
C ASN A 9 6.82 16.87 1.41
N PHE A 10 6.93 15.83 2.21
CA PHE A 10 7.14 15.95 3.64
C PHE A 10 8.38 16.81 3.95
N HIS A 11 8.23 17.76 4.87
CA HIS A 11 9.23 18.78 5.20
C HIS A 11 9.77 19.57 4.00
N GLN A 12 9.01 19.68 2.90
CA GLN A 12 9.40 20.40 1.66
C GLN A 12 10.74 19.91 1.08
N LYS A 13 11.05 18.61 1.25
CA LYS A 13 12.24 17.99 0.66
C LYS A 13 11.92 17.40 -0.71
N TYR A 14 12.78 17.67 -1.67
CA TYR A 14 12.59 17.28 -3.08
C TYR A 14 13.85 16.59 -3.61
N ALA A 15 13.66 15.67 -4.56
CA ALA A 15 14.78 14.96 -5.18
C ALA A 15 15.64 15.85 -6.08
N TYR A 16 15.04 16.86 -6.72
CA TYR A 16 15.65 17.71 -7.75
C TYR A 16 16.30 16.95 -8.92
N GLN A 17 15.88 15.72 -9.12
CA GLN A 17 16.33 14.80 -10.16
C GLN A 17 15.24 13.77 -10.47
N GLU A 18 15.45 13.00 -11.52
CA GLU A 18 14.61 11.83 -11.80
C GLU A 18 14.79 10.77 -10.71
N ILE A 19 13.69 10.12 -10.35
CA ILE A 19 13.66 9.03 -9.36
C ILE A 19 12.90 7.84 -9.92
N THR A 20 13.25 6.64 -9.48
CA THR A 20 12.54 5.43 -9.87
C THR A 20 11.17 5.33 -9.19
N LEU A 21 10.24 4.58 -9.80
CA LEU A 21 8.96 4.25 -9.18
C LEU A 21 9.16 3.54 -7.82
N ALA A 22 10.18 2.68 -7.73
CA ALA A 22 10.50 1.98 -6.49
C ALA A 22 10.89 2.96 -5.38
N GLN A 23 11.73 3.95 -5.68
CA GLN A 23 12.09 5.00 -4.74
C GLN A 23 10.89 5.87 -4.37
N ALA A 24 10.11 6.31 -5.35
CA ALA A 24 8.93 7.15 -5.12
C ALA A 24 7.91 6.49 -4.17
N ILE A 25 7.67 5.19 -4.32
CA ILE A 25 6.80 4.41 -3.43
C ILE A 25 7.42 4.26 -2.03
N ALA A 26 8.71 3.94 -1.96
CA ALA A 26 9.42 3.70 -0.71
C ALA A 26 9.42 4.93 0.21
N VAL A 27 9.67 6.11 -0.35
CA VAL A 27 9.71 7.38 0.40
C VAL A 27 8.35 8.10 0.42
N SER A 28 7.35 7.57 -0.26
CA SER A 28 6.00 8.18 -0.39
C SER A 28 6.06 9.60 -0.99
N ASP A 29 6.71 9.74 -2.16
CA ASP A 29 6.87 11.03 -2.83
C ASP A 29 5.55 11.55 -3.41
N ASN A 30 5.09 12.68 -2.91
CA ASN A 30 3.83 13.31 -3.30
C ASN A 30 3.89 13.86 -4.73
N ILE A 31 5.04 14.39 -5.14
CA ILE A 31 5.21 14.99 -6.47
C ILE A 31 5.10 13.90 -7.53
N TYR A 32 5.80 12.78 -7.32
CA TYR A 32 5.73 11.64 -8.22
C TYR A 32 4.30 11.07 -8.30
N ALA A 33 3.64 10.90 -7.15
CA ALA A 33 2.26 10.39 -7.10
C ALA A 33 1.29 11.29 -7.89
N VAL A 34 1.35 12.61 -7.70
CA VAL A 34 0.49 13.56 -8.42
C VAL A 34 0.79 13.60 -9.91
N LYS A 35 2.08 13.64 -10.29
CA LYS A 35 2.47 13.60 -11.72
C LYS A 35 1.99 12.33 -12.40
N THR A 36 2.15 11.18 -11.75
CA THR A 36 1.67 9.88 -12.28
C THR A 36 0.15 9.89 -12.44
N HIS A 37 -0.58 10.40 -11.45
CA HIS A 37 -2.03 10.50 -11.48
C HIS A 37 -2.53 11.37 -12.65
N LEU A 38 -1.90 12.53 -12.86
CA LEU A 38 -2.21 13.42 -13.98
C LEU A 38 -1.87 12.76 -15.33
N PHE A 39 -0.74 12.08 -15.42
CA PHE A 39 -0.32 11.37 -16.63
C PHE A 39 -1.28 10.22 -17.01
N LEU A 40 -1.76 9.48 -16.02
CA LEU A 40 -2.68 8.35 -16.23
C LEU A 40 -4.13 8.80 -16.48
N GLY A 41 -4.49 10.04 -16.19
CA GLY A 41 -5.87 10.53 -16.19
C GLY A 41 -6.50 10.40 -14.79
N THR A 42 -6.98 11.53 -14.29
CA THR A 42 -7.46 11.64 -12.89
C THR A 42 -8.73 10.82 -12.62
N GLU A 43 -9.51 10.53 -13.64
CA GLU A 43 -10.71 9.70 -13.57
C GLU A 43 -10.41 8.24 -13.23
N ASN A 44 -9.27 7.72 -13.65
CA ASN A 44 -8.93 6.30 -13.44
C ASN A 44 -8.87 5.93 -11.96
N LEU A 45 -8.22 6.74 -11.13
CA LEU A 45 -8.17 6.51 -9.69
C LEU A 45 -9.55 6.72 -9.04
N ARG A 46 -10.29 7.76 -9.45
CA ARG A 46 -11.65 8.00 -8.96
C ARG A 46 -12.56 6.79 -9.22
N ASP A 47 -12.54 6.27 -10.44
CA ASP A 47 -13.44 5.18 -10.84
C ASP A 47 -13.02 3.85 -10.20
N PHE A 48 -11.71 3.64 -10.02
CA PHE A 48 -11.20 2.54 -9.23
C PHE A 48 -11.71 2.60 -7.77
N LEU A 49 -11.59 3.72 -7.10
CA LEU A 49 -12.07 3.91 -5.73
C LEU A 49 -13.60 3.72 -5.62
N LYS A 50 -14.35 4.22 -6.62
CA LYS A 50 -15.79 4.05 -6.69
C LYS A 50 -16.20 2.57 -6.75
N SER A 51 -15.43 1.72 -7.41
CA SER A 51 -15.70 0.27 -7.48
C SER A 51 -15.57 -0.43 -6.12
N TYR A 52 -14.94 0.21 -5.14
CA TYR A 52 -14.84 -0.24 -3.74
C TYR A 52 -15.76 0.55 -2.79
N GLY A 53 -16.72 1.30 -3.32
CA GLY A 53 -17.68 2.08 -2.52
C GLY A 53 -17.10 3.39 -1.95
N ILE A 54 -15.96 3.87 -2.47
CA ILE A 54 -15.34 5.12 -2.04
C ILE A 54 -15.65 6.22 -3.05
N ASN A 55 -16.46 7.20 -2.65
CA ASN A 55 -16.82 8.33 -3.50
C ASN A 55 -15.76 9.44 -3.38
N ALA A 56 -14.99 9.62 -4.44
CA ALA A 56 -13.90 10.59 -4.49
C ALA A 56 -14.19 11.71 -5.51
N LYS A 57 -13.69 12.91 -5.22
CA LYS A 57 -13.67 14.01 -6.19
C LYS A 57 -12.58 13.77 -7.22
N ASN A 58 -12.85 14.12 -8.48
CA ASN A 58 -11.87 14.05 -9.55
C ASN A 58 -10.96 15.29 -9.50
N ASN A 59 -9.84 15.20 -8.79
CA ASN A 59 -8.86 16.27 -8.66
C ASN A 59 -7.43 15.72 -8.49
N ALA A 60 -6.44 16.57 -8.69
CA ALA A 60 -5.02 16.19 -8.63
C ALA A 60 -4.58 15.67 -7.25
N SER A 61 -5.16 16.19 -6.16
CA SER A 61 -4.80 15.79 -4.79
C SER A 61 -5.32 14.40 -4.41
N LEU A 62 -6.22 13.80 -5.21
CA LEU A 62 -6.74 12.46 -4.93
C LEU A 62 -5.62 11.41 -4.82
N ALA A 63 -4.54 11.58 -5.61
CA ALA A 63 -3.36 10.71 -5.53
C ALA A 63 -2.69 10.70 -4.15
N LEU A 64 -2.92 11.73 -3.35
CA LEU A 64 -2.38 11.86 -1.99
C LEU A 64 -3.34 11.33 -0.91
N GLY A 65 -4.44 10.71 -1.33
CA GLY A 65 -5.41 10.15 -0.40
C GLY A 65 -6.36 11.18 0.23
N THR A 66 -6.59 12.32 -0.43
CA THR A 66 -7.51 13.36 0.08
C THR A 66 -9.00 12.96 -0.11
N VAL A 67 -9.35 11.78 0.38
CA VAL A 67 -10.71 11.22 0.35
C VAL A 67 -11.03 10.55 1.68
N ASN A 68 -12.22 10.81 2.20
CA ASN A 68 -12.68 10.12 3.39
C ASN A 68 -13.10 8.68 3.05
N THR A 69 -12.60 7.75 3.83
CA THR A 69 -12.95 6.34 3.73
C THR A 69 -12.93 5.71 5.13
N ASN A 70 -13.23 4.43 5.21
CA ASN A 70 -13.14 3.66 6.44
C ASN A 70 -12.13 2.52 6.29
N ILE A 71 -11.72 1.95 7.42
CA ILE A 71 -10.77 0.83 7.46
C ILE A 71 -11.26 -0.36 6.65
N TYR A 72 -12.57 -0.65 6.64
CA TYR A 72 -13.14 -1.78 5.91
C TYR A 72 -12.92 -1.64 4.39
N ASN A 73 -13.29 -0.49 3.80
CA ASN A 73 -13.13 -0.25 2.37
C ASN A 73 -11.65 -0.25 1.96
N LEU A 74 -10.79 0.37 2.77
CA LEU A 74 -9.36 0.37 2.52
C LEU A 74 -8.77 -1.04 2.60
N SER A 75 -9.19 -1.84 3.58
CA SER A 75 -8.77 -3.24 3.72
C SER A 75 -9.23 -4.08 2.53
N ASN A 76 -10.44 -3.86 1.98
CA ASN A 76 -10.89 -4.55 0.78
C ASN A 76 -9.95 -4.30 -0.42
N ILE A 77 -9.51 -3.05 -0.63
CA ILE A 77 -8.57 -2.71 -1.71
C ILE A 77 -7.26 -3.46 -1.52
N TYR A 78 -6.66 -3.36 -0.33
CA TYR A 78 -5.35 -3.98 -0.08
C TYR A 78 -5.42 -5.51 -0.02
N CYS A 79 -6.50 -6.11 0.49
CA CYS A 79 -6.72 -7.55 0.42
C CYS A 79 -6.80 -8.04 -1.03
N ASN A 80 -7.44 -7.26 -1.92
CA ASN A 80 -7.47 -7.59 -3.33
C ASN A 80 -6.08 -7.52 -3.96
N ILE A 81 -5.29 -6.48 -3.69
CA ILE A 81 -3.89 -6.36 -4.15
C ILE A 81 -3.05 -7.51 -3.59
N ALA A 82 -3.14 -7.76 -2.28
CA ALA A 82 -2.40 -8.82 -1.58
C ALA A 82 -2.73 -10.22 -2.10
N SER A 83 -3.97 -10.47 -2.52
CA SER A 83 -4.40 -11.75 -3.11
C SER A 83 -4.01 -11.91 -4.59
N GLY A 84 -3.24 -10.97 -5.17
CA GLY A 84 -2.90 -10.98 -6.59
C GLY A 84 -4.08 -10.64 -7.48
N GLY A 85 -4.95 -9.75 -7.05
CA GLY A 85 -6.11 -9.27 -7.80
C GLY A 85 -7.35 -10.16 -7.73
N LYS A 86 -7.38 -11.14 -6.82
CA LYS A 86 -8.56 -11.99 -6.59
C LYS A 86 -9.46 -11.34 -5.56
N TYR A 87 -10.42 -10.56 -6.03
CA TYR A 87 -11.36 -9.87 -5.17
C TYR A 87 -12.34 -10.82 -4.47
N GLN A 88 -12.54 -10.57 -3.20
CA GLN A 88 -13.59 -11.16 -2.38
C GLN A 88 -13.97 -10.11 -1.33
N HIS A 89 -15.25 -9.93 -1.10
CA HIS A 89 -15.71 -9.08 0.01
C HIS A 89 -15.21 -9.63 1.35
N LEU A 90 -14.72 -8.75 2.20
CA LEU A 90 -14.39 -9.11 3.57
C LEU A 90 -15.68 -9.52 4.31
N TYR A 91 -15.57 -10.53 5.15
CA TYR A 91 -16.66 -11.01 5.99
C TYR A 91 -16.12 -11.33 7.39
N THR A 92 -16.99 -11.22 8.37
CA THR A 92 -16.66 -11.46 9.79
C THR A 92 -17.29 -12.73 10.33
N ILE A 93 -18.34 -13.25 9.66
CA ILE A 93 -19.05 -14.46 10.07
C ILE A 93 -18.83 -15.52 9.00
N GLU A 94 -18.06 -16.54 9.36
CA GLU A 94 -17.81 -17.67 8.46
C GLU A 94 -18.93 -18.71 8.53
N LYS A 95 -19.42 -19.00 9.75
CA LYS A 95 -20.41 -20.04 9.97
C LYS A 95 -21.30 -19.70 11.17
N ILE A 96 -22.59 -20.02 11.08
CA ILE A 96 -23.53 -20.00 12.20
C ILE A 96 -24.10 -21.39 12.34
N VAL A 97 -24.11 -21.90 13.56
CA VAL A 97 -24.73 -23.19 13.92
C VAL A 97 -25.77 -22.96 15.01
N ASP A 98 -26.84 -23.79 15.02
CA ASP A 98 -27.81 -23.83 16.11
C ASP A 98 -27.26 -24.62 17.33
N HIS A 99 -28.06 -24.68 18.38
CA HIS A 99 -27.70 -25.41 19.62
C HIS A 99 -27.58 -26.94 19.45
N GLN A 100 -28.05 -27.48 18.31
CA GLN A 100 -27.91 -28.89 17.96
C GLN A 100 -26.71 -29.16 17.03
N GLY A 101 -25.92 -28.12 16.72
CA GLY A 101 -24.76 -28.21 15.82
C GLY A 101 -25.12 -28.17 14.32
N LYS A 102 -26.40 -27.97 13.97
CA LYS A 102 -26.83 -27.84 12.56
C LYS A 102 -26.40 -26.47 12.00
N THR A 103 -25.80 -26.48 10.82
CA THR A 103 -25.38 -25.25 10.13
C THR A 103 -26.61 -24.49 9.65
N ILE A 104 -26.77 -23.26 10.14
CA ILE A 104 -27.79 -22.29 9.70
C ILE A 104 -27.28 -21.42 8.58
N TYR A 105 -26.00 -21.01 8.67
CA TYR A 105 -25.32 -20.19 7.68
C TYR A 105 -23.89 -20.68 7.48
N GLN A 106 -23.44 -20.66 6.23
CA GLN A 106 -22.05 -20.87 5.86
C GLN A 106 -21.68 -19.86 4.79
N HIS A 107 -20.65 -19.06 5.05
CA HIS A 107 -20.11 -18.15 4.04
C HIS A 107 -19.62 -18.92 2.83
N LYS A 108 -19.99 -18.47 1.63
CA LYS A 108 -19.52 -19.04 0.37
C LYS A 108 -18.42 -18.16 -0.19
N ASN A 109 -17.22 -18.68 -0.22
CA ASN A 109 -16.07 -18.00 -0.82
C ASN A 109 -16.27 -17.87 -2.34
N GLN A 110 -16.47 -16.65 -2.81
CA GLN A 110 -16.50 -16.32 -4.24
C GLN A 110 -15.38 -15.31 -4.51
N ARG A 111 -14.35 -15.76 -5.21
CA ARG A 111 -13.22 -14.92 -5.59
C ARG A 111 -13.25 -14.65 -7.08
N ILE A 112 -13.24 -13.38 -7.47
CA ILE A 112 -13.27 -12.92 -8.85
C ILE A 112 -11.94 -12.23 -9.14
N GLN A 113 -11.27 -12.60 -10.24
CA GLN A 113 -10.08 -11.89 -10.72
C GLN A 113 -10.53 -10.56 -11.32
N ASN A 114 -10.33 -9.45 -10.62
CA ASN A 114 -10.71 -8.11 -11.08
C ASN A 114 -9.53 -7.15 -11.27
N LEU A 115 -8.35 -7.47 -10.72
CA LEU A 115 -7.11 -6.76 -11.00
C LEU A 115 -6.12 -7.67 -11.72
N ASN A 116 -5.23 -7.08 -12.52
CA ASN A 116 -4.20 -7.84 -13.18
C ASN A 116 -3.24 -8.45 -12.15
N LYS A 117 -3.05 -9.76 -12.19
CA LYS A 117 -2.24 -10.50 -11.22
C LYS A 117 -0.79 -10.03 -11.20
N GLU A 118 -0.19 -9.87 -12.37
CA GLU A 118 1.22 -9.48 -12.50
C GLU A 118 1.45 -8.08 -11.96
N SER A 119 0.53 -7.14 -12.22
CA SER A 119 0.60 -5.78 -11.66
C SER A 119 0.49 -5.77 -10.14
N CYS A 120 -0.39 -6.59 -9.55
CA CYS A 120 -0.49 -6.75 -8.10
C CYS A 120 0.82 -7.33 -7.52
N LEU A 121 1.41 -8.33 -8.16
CA LEU A 121 2.66 -8.95 -7.70
C LEU A 121 3.83 -7.97 -7.75
N ILE A 122 3.94 -7.16 -8.79
CA ILE A 122 4.95 -6.10 -8.90
C ILE A 122 4.73 -5.06 -7.80
N LEU A 123 3.49 -4.59 -7.60
CA LEU A 123 3.17 -3.62 -6.56
C LEU A 123 3.49 -4.16 -5.16
N ASN A 124 3.13 -5.42 -4.87
CA ASN A 124 3.45 -6.05 -3.59
C ASN A 124 4.97 -6.04 -3.33
N GLN A 125 5.77 -6.28 -4.37
CA GLN A 125 7.23 -6.22 -4.24
C GLN A 125 7.74 -4.78 -4.04
N LEU A 126 7.24 -3.81 -4.81
CA LEU A 126 7.62 -2.40 -4.66
C LEU A 126 7.34 -1.89 -3.23
N LEU A 127 6.21 -2.29 -2.65
CA LEU A 127 5.82 -1.91 -1.29
C LEU A 127 6.74 -2.47 -0.18
N THR A 128 7.59 -3.46 -0.46
CA THR A 128 8.65 -3.87 0.48
C THR A 128 9.78 -2.84 0.60
N GLY A 129 9.93 -1.97 -0.38
CA GLY A 129 10.94 -0.92 -0.40
C GLY A 129 10.81 0.10 0.72
N THR A 130 9.61 0.22 1.33
CA THR A 130 9.37 1.13 2.47
C THR A 130 10.23 0.84 3.69
N PHE A 131 10.79 -0.38 3.82
CA PHE A 131 11.73 -0.79 4.86
C PHE A 131 13.19 -0.60 4.48
N ASN A 132 13.50 -0.27 3.21
CA ASN A 132 14.86 -0.29 2.70
C ASN A 132 15.50 1.10 2.74
N LYS A 133 16.51 1.27 3.62
CA LYS A 133 17.30 2.50 3.78
C LYS A 133 18.02 2.96 2.51
N GLN A 134 18.28 2.09 1.53
CA GLN A 134 18.93 2.48 0.29
C GLN A 134 18.12 3.51 -0.50
N PHE A 135 16.79 3.59 -0.29
CA PHE A 135 15.93 4.60 -0.90
C PHE A 135 16.00 5.97 -0.21
N SER A 136 16.59 6.07 0.98
CA SER A 136 16.58 7.26 1.82
C SER A 136 17.67 8.26 1.40
N THR A 137 17.47 8.91 0.26
CA THR A 137 18.44 9.89 -0.28
C THR A 137 18.06 11.34 0.06
N TYR A 138 16.81 11.75 -0.13
CA TYR A 138 16.28 13.09 0.19
C TYR A 138 15.10 13.04 1.16
N LEU A 139 14.34 11.96 1.14
CA LEU A 139 13.31 11.58 2.11
C LEU A 139 13.63 10.19 2.64
N ASN A 140 13.20 9.90 3.84
CA ASN A 140 13.36 8.57 4.43
C ASN A 140 12.35 7.58 3.86
N ALA A 141 12.76 6.34 3.66
CA ALA A 141 11.81 5.25 3.43
C ALA A 141 10.89 5.12 4.66
N THR A 142 9.57 5.01 4.44
CA THR A 142 8.58 5.38 5.46
C THR A 142 8.56 4.51 6.73
N VAL A 143 9.15 3.32 6.67
CA VAL A 143 9.29 2.37 7.80
C VAL A 143 10.72 1.83 7.91
N GLU A 144 11.73 2.57 7.48
CA GLU A 144 13.14 2.13 7.44
C GLU A 144 13.74 1.81 8.82
N ASN A 145 13.20 2.40 9.87
CA ASN A 145 13.66 2.19 11.24
C ASN A 145 12.95 1.02 11.95
N ASP A 146 11.93 0.46 11.30
CA ASP A 146 11.17 -0.66 11.83
C ASP A 146 11.68 -1.97 11.20
N GLN A 147 11.62 -3.04 11.96
CA GLN A 147 12.07 -4.35 11.49
C GLN A 147 10.95 -5.37 11.60
N THR A 148 10.74 -6.11 10.53
CA THR A 148 9.90 -7.29 10.52
C THR A 148 10.75 -8.54 10.41
N LYS A 149 10.36 -9.60 11.14
CA LYS A 149 11.06 -10.90 11.09
C LYS A 149 11.00 -11.54 9.70
N TYR A 150 9.94 -11.26 8.97
CA TYR A 150 9.65 -11.83 7.66
C TYR A 150 9.28 -10.72 6.67
N LYS A 151 9.36 -11.04 5.38
CA LYS A 151 9.07 -10.10 4.31
C LYS A 151 7.59 -9.68 4.33
N VAL A 152 7.35 -8.38 4.36
CA VAL A 152 6.03 -7.76 4.29
C VAL A 152 6.03 -6.58 3.32
N ALA A 153 4.89 -6.34 2.68
CA ALA A 153 4.60 -5.11 1.96
C ALA A 153 3.97 -4.11 2.92
N CYS A 154 4.31 -2.83 2.80
CA CYS A 154 3.79 -1.81 3.70
C CYS A 154 3.51 -0.50 2.95
N LYS A 155 2.46 0.22 3.38
CA LYS A 155 2.20 1.61 3.00
C LYS A 155 1.68 2.37 4.19
N THR A 156 2.26 3.53 4.43
CA THR A 156 1.84 4.47 5.47
C THR A 156 1.11 5.66 4.87
N GLY A 157 0.26 6.28 5.65
CA GLY A 157 -0.40 7.54 5.35
C GLY A 157 -0.48 8.38 6.62
N SER A 158 -0.22 9.69 6.50
CA SER A 158 -0.27 10.61 7.64
C SER A 158 -0.85 11.93 7.21
N THR A 159 -1.71 12.47 8.06
CA THR A 159 -2.19 13.84 8.02
C THR A 159 -1.93 14.51 9.38
N ASP A 160 -2.40 15.72 9.59
CA ASP A 160 -2.40 16.33 10.92
C ASP A 160 -3.35 15.60 11.91
N TYR A 161 -4.32 14.84 11.39
CA TYR A 161 -5.45 14.27 12.12
C TYR A 161 -5.43 12.75 12.20
N ASP A 162 -4.75 12.10 11.23
CA ASP A 162 -4.79 10.65 11.04
C ASP A 162 -3.41 10.08 10.80
N ASN A 163 -3.16 8.91 11.35
CA ASN A 163 -2.05 8.05 10.97
C ASN A 163 -2.57 6.67 10.59
N LEU A 164 -2.19 6.22 9.42
CA LEU A 164 -2.60 4.97 8.82
C LEU A 164 -1.39 4.13 8.46
N ILE A 165 -1.53 2.83 8.59
CA ILE A 165 -0.62 1.84 8.04
C ILE A 165 -1.40 0.66 7.50
N VAL A 166 -1.05 0.21 6.31
CA VAL A 166 -1.43 -1.10 5.82
C VAL A 166 -0.16 -1.90 5.61
N ALA A 167 -0.05 -3.03 6.29
CA ALA A 167 1.11 -3.91 6.16
C ALA A 167 0.65 -5.37 6.05
N TYR A 168 1.29 -6.16 5.18
CA TYR A 168 0.79 -7.50 4.86
C TYR A 168 1.83 -8.40 4.19
N ASN A 169 1.56 -9.68 4.25
CA ASN A 169 2.13 -10.71 3.39
C ASN A 169 0.98 -11.53 2.73
N PRO A 170 1.25 -12.62 1.97
CA PRO A 170 0.18 -13.42 1.35
C PRO A 170 -0.87 -14.01 2.29
N ASN A 171 -0.61 -14.08 3.60
CA ASN A 171 -1.46 -14.80 4.57
C ASN A 171 -2.20 -13.88 5.53
N ILE A 172 -1.64 -12.71 5.83
CA ILE A 172 -2.18 -11.80 6.84
C ILE A 172 -2.02 -10.35 6.38
N LEU A 173 -3.03 -9.56 6.65
CA LEU A 173 -3.04 -8.11 6.44
C LEU A 173 -3.49 -7.43 7.73
N ILE A 174 -2.76 -6.41 8.13
CA ILE A 174 -3.17 -5.47 9.16
C ILE A 174 -3.39 -4.09 8.54
N ASN A 175 -4.48 -3.46 8.93
CA ASN A 175 -4.77 -2.06 8.63
C ASN A 175 -4.96 -1.35 9.96
N GLY A 176 -3.98 -0.54 10.34
CA GLY A 176 -3.95 0.23 11.58
C GLY A 176 -4.29 1.70 11.34
N TRP A 177 -5.14 2.25 12.18
CA TRP A 177 -5.48 3.67 12.18
C TRP A 177 -5.38 4.23 13.60
N VAL A 178 -4.84 5.43 13.71
CA VAL A 178 -4.84 6.23 14.92
C VAL A 178 -5.32 7.64 14.59
N GLY A 179 -6.28 8.13 15.35
CA GLY A 179 -6.89 9.44 15.21
C GLY A 179 -7.85 9.68 16.34
N TYR A 180 -8.50 10.82 16.35
CA TYR A 180 -9.49 11.19 17.34
C TYR A 180 -10.90 11.24 16.74
N ASP A 181 -11.89 10.76 17.48
CA ASP A 181 -13.30 10.73 17.04
C ASP A 181 -13.86 12.14 16.79
N ASP A 182 -13.37 13.14 17.53
CA ASP A 182 -13.71 14.55 17.34
C ASP A 182 -12.90 15.24 16.24
N ASN A 183 -12.09 14.48 15.49
CA ASN A 183 -11.25 14.97 14.42
C ASN A 183 -10.33 16.13 14.81
N ARG A 184 -9.83 16.13 16.06
CA ARG A 184 -8.79 17.07 16.48
C ARG A 184 -7.42 16.64 15.98
N LYS A 185 -6.48 17.59 15.92
CA LYS A 185 -5.11 17.30 15.49
C LYS A 185 -4.39 16.38 16.48
N ILE A 186 -3.56 15.50 15.92
CA ILE A 186 -2.60 14.70 16.68
C ILE A 186 -1.36 15.57 16.91
N GLU A 187 -1.23 16.10 18.11
CA GLU A 187 -0.10 16.99 18.46
C GLU A 187 1.09 16.20 19.00
N ASN A 188 0.81 15.12 19.73
CA ASN A 188 1.85 14.31 20.35
C ASN A 188 2.57 13.43 19.31
N SER A 189 3.88 13.57 19.22
CA SER A 189 4.72 12.79 18.29
C SER A 189 4.70 11.29 18.58
N GLN A 190 4.49 10.88 19.83
CA GLN A 190 4.37 9.45 20.19
C GLN A 190 3.07 8.85 19.66
N GLU A 191 1.97 9.59 19.66
CA GLU A 191 0.71 9.12 19.08
C GLU A 191 0.80 8.93 17.56
N LYS A 192 1.61 9.77 16.90
CA LYS A 192 1.84 9.69 15.44
C LYS A 192 2.52 8.41 14.98
N VAL A 193 3.16 7.66 15.85
CA VAL A 193 3.84 6.40 15.50
C VAL A 193 3.07 5.15 15.93
N LEU A 194 2.04 5.28 16.79
CA LEU A 194 1.33 4.15 17.39
C LEU A 194 0.74 3.17 16.36
N ALA A 195 0.10 3.69 15.29
CA ALA A 195 -0.47 2.82 14.27
C ALA A 195 0.61 1.91 13.65
N LYS A 196 1.79 2.46 13.41
CA LYS A 196 2.94 1.76 12.83
C LYS A 196 3.51 0.73 13.82
N GLU A 197 3.78 1.12 15.05
CA GLU A 197 4.33 0.24 16.09
C GLU A 197 3.40 -0.95 16.33
N LEU A 198 2.11 -0.71 16.54
CA LEU A 198 1.12 -1.77 16.73
C LEU A 198 1.05 -2.74 15.55
N ALA A 199 1.10 -2.22 14.32
CA ALA A 199 1.05 -3.06 13.13
C ALA A 199 2.30 -3.94 13.00
N ILE A 200 3.49 -3.38 13.22
CA ILE A 200 4.75 -4.11 13.11
C ILE A 200 4.86 -5.16 14.23
N ASP A 201 4.52 -4.81 15.46
CA ASP A 201 4.52 -5.75 16.59
C ASP A 201 3.54 -6.90 16.37
N PHE A 202 2.34 -6.59 15.89
CA PHE A 202 1.34 -7.61 15.55
C PHE A 202 1.85 -8.57 14.48
N LEU A 203 2.41 -8.05 13.37
CA LEU A 203 2.95 -8.90 12.32
C LEU A 203 4.12 -9.77 12.79
N ASN A 204 5.03 -9.21 13.58
CA ASN A 204 6.14 -9.95 14.18
C ASN A 204 5.67 -11.08 15.13
N LYS A 205 4.53 -10.89 15.78
CA LYS A 205 3.92 -11.87 16.67
C LYS A 205 3.15 -12.94 15.89
N GLU A 206 2.41 -12.55 14.85
CA GLU A 206 1.48 -13.45 14.16
C GLU A 206 2.11 -14.21 12.99
N ILE A 207 3.10 -13.62 12.28
CA ILE A 207 3.79 -14.33 11.20
C ILE A 207 4.80 -15.31 11.80
N LYS A 208 4.59 -16.61 11.60
CA LYS A 208 5.42 -17.68 12.18
C LYS A 208 6.45 -18.25 11.23
N LYS A 209 6.33 -17.97 9.92
CA LYS A 209 7.25 -18.45 8.89
C LYS A 209 7.25 -17.55 7.68
N GLU A 210 8.34 -17.57 6.93
CA GLU A 210 8.45 -16.84 5.67
C GLU A 210 7.34 -17.28 4.68
N SER A 211 6.66 -16.31 4.12
CA SER A 211 5.67 -16.50 3.08
C SER A 211 5.68 -15.30 2.16
N TRP A 212 6.00 -15.56 0.88
CA TRP A 212 6.03 -14.52 -0.13
C TRP A 212 5.46 -15.02 -1.46
N TYR A 213 5.18 -14.09 -2.34
CA TYR A 213 4.67 -14.39 -3.67
C TYR A 213 5.72 -15.08 -4.53
N LYS A 214 5.28 -15.88 -5.48
CA LYS A 214 6.15 -16.57 -6.44
C LYS A 214 6.13 -15.85 -7.78
N LEU A 215 7.28 -15.81 -8.44
CA LEU A 215 7.41 -15.32 -9.80
C LEU A 215 6.50 -16.15 -10.73
N THR A 216 5.78 -15.48 -11.64
CA THR A 216 4.97 -16.15 -12.67
C THR A 216 5.71 -16.25 -13.99
N SER A 217 5.23 -17.11 -14.89
CA SER A 217 5.80 -17.24 -16.24
C SER A 217 5.70 -15.96 -17.09
N LYS A 218 4.87 -14.97 -16.67
CA LYS A 218 4.69 -13.70 -17.37
C LYS A 218 5.59 -12.57 -16.85
N LEU A 219 6.41 -12.86 -15.83
CA LEU A 219 7.33 -11.92 -15.23
C LEU A 219 8.77 -12.36 -15.40
N ASN A 220 9.67 -11.40 -15.51
CA ASN A 220 11.12 -11.56 -15.40
C ASN A 220 11.60 -11.00 -14.06
N ALA A 221 12.58 -11.65 -13.45
CA ALA A 221 13.30 -11.14 -12.28
C ALA A 221 14.62 -10.54 -12.77
N ILE A 222 14.82 -9.25 -12.55
CA ILE A 222 15.99 -8.50 -13.00
C ILE A 222 16.56 -7.74 -11.81
N ALA A 223 17.87 -7.86 -11.58
CA ALA A 223 18.57 -7.08 -10.59
C ALA A 223 18.88 -5.69 -11.16
N ILE A 224 18.48 -4.67 -10.43
CA ILE A 224 18.66 -3.27 -10.81
C ILE A 224 19.18 -2.45 -9.62
N ASN A 225 19.90 -1.39 -9.93
CA ASN A 225 20.15 -0.35 -8.95
C ASN A 225 18.81 0.37 -8.66
N PRO A 226 18.33 0.34 -7.42
CA PRO A 226 17.00 0.84 -7.10
C PRO A 226 16.84 2.37 -7.22
N ILE A 227 17.95 3.11 -7.26
CA ILE A 227 17.97 4.57 -7.39
C ILE A 227 18.04 4.99 -8.85
N SER A 228 19.01 4.46 -9.61
CA SER A 228 19.19 4.81 -11.03
C SER A 228 18.24 4.07 -11.97
N GLY A 229 17.71 2.91 -11.55
CA GLY A 229 16.90 2.03 -12.39
C GLY A 229 17.70 1.19 -13.40
N ASN A 230 19.03 1.36 -13.49
CA ASN A 230 19.87 0.61 -14.39
C ASN A 230 20.03 -0.84 -13.95
N ILE A 231 20.26 -1.75 -14.91
CA ILE A 231 20.62 -3.15 -14.62
C ILE A 231 21.92 -3.16 -13.83
N ASP A 232 21.93 -3.88 -12.73
CA ASP A 232 23.05 -3.99 -11.80
C ASP A 232 22.99 -5.38 -11.13
N GLU A 233 23.94 -6.25 -11.42
CA GLU A 233 23.97 -7.61 -10.88
C GLU A 233 24.06 -7.65 -9.35
N THR A 234 24.57 -6.60 -8.74
CA THR A 234 24.67 -6.43 -7.28
C THR A 234 23.46 -5.72 -6.68
N GLY A 235 22.52 -5.30 -7.53
CA GLY A 235 21.34 -4.53 -7.18
C GLY A 235 20.22 -5.38 -6.55
N ILE A 236 19.08 -4.74 -6.40
CA ILE A 236 17.87 -5.41 -5.87
C ILE A 236 17.11 -6.05 -7.01
N VAL A 237 16.71 -7.33 -6.81
CA VAL A 237 15.89 -8.04 -7.80
C VAL A 237 14.47 -7.52 -7.77
N TYR A 238 14.01 -6.96 -8.89
CA TYR A 238 12.62 -6.58 -9.14
C TYR A 238 11.98 -7.41 -10.23
N TRP A 239 10.66 -7.45 -10.21
CA TRP A 239 9.87 -8.17 -11.20
C TRP A 239 9.34 -7.20 -12.25
N PHE A 240 9.53 -7.59 -13.51
CA PHE A 240 9.09 -6.83 -14.69
C PHE A 240 8.21 -7.70 -15.57
N ARG A 241 7.21 -7.11 -16.19
CA ARG A 241 6.40 -7.85 -17.18
C ARG A 241 7.28 -8.23 -18.36
N LYS A 242 7.12 -9.45 -18.87
CA LYS A 242 7.78 -9.84 -20.10
C LYS A 242 7.32 -8.95 -21.25
N GLY A 243 8.27 -8.51 -22.09
CA GLY A 243 8.03 -7.61 -23.22
C GLY A 243 7.97 -6.12 -22.84
N THR A 244 8.24 -5.73 -21.58
CA THR A 244 8.60 -4.35 -21.26
C THR A 244 10.10 -4.16 -21.48
N PRO A 245 10.51 -3.00 -22.06
CA PRO A 245 11.92 -2.70 -22.28
C PRO A 245 12.69 -2.60 -20.96
#